data_8391ca2a9f428a4616e07c562ff2c3bf
#
_entry.id   8391ca2a9f428a4616e07c562ff2c3bf
#
_cell.length_a   1.000
_cell.length_b   1.000
_cell.length_c   1.000
_cell.angle_alpha   90.00
_cell.angle_beta   90.00
_cell.angle_gamma   90.00
#
_symmetry.space_group_name_H-M   'P 1'
#
loop_
_entity.id
_entity.type
_entity.pdbx_description
1 polymer ?
#
loop_
_entity_poly.entity_id
_entity_poly.type
_entity_poly.pdbx_seq_one_letter_code
_entity_poly.pdbx_strand_id
1 'polypeptide(L)'
;DEHNLSYSNPTGNYVSSVNGLAEFDNGKNSGWMYTLNGKYPLNGVSQQKVKDGDKIIFHYTDDYTLEDTGFSPDPDDNERVAEVEKKIDAIGDVTYTEASKAKIDAARKAYNDLTVSERKDVDNYQKLLDAEKKYSDLKKQDDQAKADAVKKLIDEMGNDQDKIKEARKAYDDLTKDQKKLVTNYNKLTAAEYQRASSTATSSDRKSAQDTIDLIAQIGDKVSDTSGAKIDAARKAYDKLSDTQKALVNNYEQLEAAEEAYA
;
A
#
# COMPACT_ATOMS: atom_id res chain seq x y z
N ASP A 1 -4.62 -29.42 -46.35
CA ASP A 1 -4.02 -28.25 -45.68
C ASP A 1 -3.26 -27.41 -46.68
N GLU A 2 -3.84 -26.29 -47.12
CA GLU A 2 -3.19 -25.38 -48.07
C GLU A 2 -1.95 -24.68 -47.47
N HIS A 3 -1.75 -24.72 -46.13
CA HIS A 3 -0.69 -23.97 -45.44
C HIS A 3 0.27 -24.81 -44.59
N ASN A 4 0.15 -26.14 -44.64
CA ASN A 4 1.08 -27.09 -44.00
C ASN A 4 1.35 -26.79 -42.50
N LEU A 5 0.30 -26.35 -41.75
CA LEU A 5 0.40 -26.02 -40.33
C LEU A 5 0.47 -27.30 -39.48
N SER A 6 1.47 -27.42 -38.65
CA SER A 6 1.52 -28.48 -37.64
C SER A 6 0.73 -28.06 -36.38
N TYR A 7 0.00 -28.98 -35.76
CA TYR A 7 -0.68 -28.72 -34.50
C TYR A 7 -0.67 -29.94 -33.59
N SER A 8 -0.80 -29.71 -32.30
CA SER A 8 -0.97 -30.76 -31.28
C SER A 8 -2.35 -30.62 -30.61
N ASN A 9 -3.06 -31.76 -30.55
CA ASN A 9 -4.37 -31.86 -29.90
C ASN A 9 -4.44 -33.20 -29.12
N PRO A 10 -3.72 -33.29 -27.97
CA PRO A 10 -3.51 -34.57 -27.28
C PRO A 10 -4.80 -35.20 -26.74
N THR A 11 -5.81 -34.39 -26.43
CA THR A 11 -7.10 -34.87 -25.91
C THR A 11 -8.22 -34.92 -26.95
N GLY A 12 -7.95 -34.44 -28.17
CA GLY A 12 -8.96 -34.23 -29.20
C GLY A 12 -9.87 -33.00 -28.96
N ASN A 13 -9.81 -32.40 -27.78
CA ASN A 13 -10.75 -31.36 -27.35
C ASN A 13 -10.11 -29.98 -27.23
N TYR A 14 -8.77 -29.91 -27.21
CA TYR A 14 -8.02 -28.69 -27.02
C TYR A 14 -6.76 -28.68 -27.90
N VAL A 15 -6.51 -27.56 -28.60
CA VAL A 15 -5.30 -27.37 -29.39
C VAL A 15 -4.23 -26.79 -28.48
N SER A 16 -3.24 -27.61 -28.13
CA SER A 16 -2.17 -27.25 -27.19
C SER A 16 -0.97 -26.57 -27.85
N SER A 17 -0.78 -26.76 -29.16
CA SER A 17 0.25 -26.03 -29.92
C SER A 17 -0.07 -25.91 -31.40
N VAL A 18 0.41 -24.86 -32.05
CA VAL A 18 0.39 -24.66 -33.51
C VAL A 18 1.77 -24.17 -33.95
N ASN A 19 2.36 -24.81 -34.93
CA ASN A 19 3.70 -24.50 -35.49
C ASN A 19 4.79 -24.36 -34.41
N GLY A 20 4.72 -25.20 -33.37
CA GLY A 20 5.72 -25.24 -32.31
C GLY A 20 5.50 -24.21 -31.19
N LEU A 21 4.58 -23.28 -31.34
CA LEU A 21 4.16 -22.38 -30.22
C LEU A 21 3.13 -23.13 -29.37
N ALA A 22 3.52 -23.47 -28.14
CA ALA A 22 2.70 -24.24 -27.21
C ALA A 22 2.00 -23.35 -26.17
N GLU A 23 0.98 -23.92 -25.56
CA GLU A 23 0.39 -23.32 -24.34
C GLU A 23 1.47 -23.10 -23.28
N PHE A 24 1.35 -21.99 -22.53
CA PHE A 24 2.27 -21.56 -21.48
C PHE A 24 3.65 -21.09 -21.93
N ASP A 25 3.96 -21.06 -23.24
CA ASP A 25 5.26 -20.56 -23.74
C ASP A 25 5.50 -19.08 -23.41
N ASN A 26 4.43 -18.26 -23.36
CA ASN A 26 4.50 -16.83 -23.02
C ASN A 26 3.97 -16.52 -21.62
N GLY A 27 3.91 -17.50 -20.72
CA GLY A 27 3.47 -17.33 -19.35
C GLY A 27 2.32 -18.27 -18.95
N LYS A 28 2.05 -18.38 -17.67
CA LYS A 28 1.11 -19.37 -17.07
C LYS A 28 -0.33 -19.29 -17.58
N ASN A 29 -0.71 -18.16 -18.17
CA ASN A 29 -2.06 -17.91 -18.70
C ASN A 29 -2.06 -17.81 -20.23
N SER A 30 -0.93 -18.07 -20.90
CA SER A 30 -0.88 -18.02 -22.37
C SER A 30 -1.34 -19.31 -23.00
N GLY A 31 -1.96 -19.22 -24.16
CA GLY A 31 -2.44 -20.40 -24.85
C GLY A 31 -3.23 -20.13 -26.13
N TRP A 32 -3.64 -21.21 -26.79
CA TRP A 32 -4.43 -21.16 -28.00
C TRP A 32 -5.92 -21.08 -27.71
N MET A 33 -6.59 -20.11 -28.27
CA MET A 33 -8.03 -19.92 -28.24
C MET A 33 -8.62 -19.95 -29.64
N TYR A 34 -9.91 -20.16 -29.77
CA TYR A 34 -10.57 -20.05 -31.06
C TYR A 34 -11.93 -19.34 -30.95
N THR A 35 -12.30 -18.67 -32.03
CA THR A 35 -13.63 -18.10 -32.19
C THR A 35 -14.35 -18.76 -33.35
N LEU A 36 -15.67 -18.85 -33.24
CA LEU A 36 -16.59 -19.26 -34.29
C LEU A 36 -17.51 -18.07 -34.63
N ASN A 37 -17.39 -17.56 -35.84
CA ASN A 37 -18.13 -16.38 -36.30
C ASN A 37 -17.94 -15.15 -35.38
N GLY A 38 -16.70 -14.98 -34.86
CA GLY A 38 -16.32 -13.88 -33.98
C GLY A 38 -16.75 -14.02 -32.51
N LYS A 39 -17.27 -15.21 -32.12
CA LYS A 39 -17.63 -15.49 -30.72
C LYS A 39 -16.83 -16.68 -30.20
N TYR A 40 -16.44 -16.65 -28.94
CA TYR A 40 -15.81 -17.78 -28.26
C TYR A 40 -16.86 -18.88 -27.98
N PRO A 41 -16.68 -20.12 -28.51
CA PRO A 41 -17.59 -21.20 -28.22
C PRO A 41 -17.42 -21.75 -26.81
N LEU A 42 -18.52 -22.25 -26.25
CA LEU A 42 -18.51 -22.95 -24.93
C LEU A 42 -17.90 -24.35 -24.99
N ASN A 43 -17.78 -24.91 -26.21
CA ASN A 43 -17.34 -26.27 -26.41
C ASN A 43 -15.88 -26.32 -26.87
N GLY A 44 -15.21 -27.40 -26.49
CA GLY A 44 -13.90 -27.73 -27.07
C GLY A 44 -14.03 -28.07 -28.56
N VAL A 45 -12.89 -28.01 -29.27
CA VAL A 45 -12.87 -28.14 -30.75
C VAL A 45 -13.54 -29.42 -31.27
N SER A 46 -13.44 -30.53 -30.54
CA SER A 46 -14.06 -31.83 -30.99
C SER A 46 -15.59 -31.86 -30.83
N GLN A 47 -16.12 -31.03 -29.95
CA GLN A 47 -17.56 -31.00 -29.68
C GLN A 47 -18.28 -29.87 -30.41
N GLN A 48 -17.48 -28.91 -30.98
CA GLN A 48 -18.03 -27.78 -31.68
C GLN A 48 -18.57 -28.19 -33.05
N LYS A 49 -19.89 -28.08 -33.23
CA LYS A 49 -20.51 -28.29 -34.54
C LYS A 49 -20.29 -27.07 -35.42
N VAL A 50 -19.90 -27.32 -36.64
CA VAL A 50 -19.69 -26.29 -37.68
C VAL A 50 -20.51 -26.61 -38.92
N LYS A 51 -20.83 -25.62 -39.73
CA LYS A 51 -21.55 -25.73 -40.97
C LYS A 51 -20.82 -24.97 -42.08
N ASP A 52 -21.19 -25.20 -43.30
CA ASP A 52 -20.60 -24.46 -44.42
C ASP A 52 -20.81 -22.96 -44.29
N GLY A 53 -19.74 -22.18 -44.53
CA GLY A 53 -19.72 -20.74 -44.39
C GLY A 53 -19.34 -20.24 -42.99
N ASP A 54 -19.17 -21.12 -41.98
CA ASP A 54 -18.67 -20.69 -40.68
C ASP A 54 -17.21 -20.27 -40.74
N LYS A 55 -16.89 -19.18 -40.04
CA LYS A 55 -15.53 -18.66 -39.91
C LYS A 55 -14.94 -19.05 -38.58
N ILE A 56 -13.87 -19.85 -38.61
CA ILE A 56 -13.12 -20.25 -37.41
C ILE A 56 -11.79 -19.52 -37.44
N ILE A 57 -11.45 -18.85 -36.32
CA ILE A 57 -10.15 -18.20 -36.14
C ILE A 57 -9.51 -18.78 -34.87
N PHE A 58 -8.33 -19.41 -35.06
CA PHE A 58 -7.43 -19.72 -33.94
C PHE A 58 -6.47 -18.56 -33.76
N HIS A 59 -6.25 -18.15 -32.50
CA HIS A 59 -5.26 -17.16 -32.14
C HIS A 59 -4.56 -17.57 -30.85
N TYR A 60 -3.34 -17.09 -30.68
CA TYR A 60 -2.59 -17.26 -29.44
C TYR A 60 -2.76 -16.00 -28.60
N THR A 61 -3.00 -16.19 -27.30
CA THR A 61 -3.06 -15.10 -26.34
C THR A 61 -1.97 -15.25 -25.30
N ASP A 62 -1.40 -14.14 -24.86
CA ASP A 62 -0.43 -14.11 -23.77
C ASP A 62 -1.10 -14.22 -22.38
N ASP A 63 -2.39 -13.86 -22.30
CA ASP A 63 -3.21 -14.04 -21.10
C ASP A 63 -4.69 -14.23 -21.46
N TYR A 64 -5.15 -15.49 -21.45
CA TYR A 64 -6.56 -15.84 -21.77
C TYR A 64 -7.55 -15.28 -20.75
N THR A 65 -7.10 -14.87 -19.53
CA THR A 65 -7.98 -14.26 -18.53
C THR A 65 -8.33 -12.81 -18.88
N LEU A 66 -7.63 -12.22 -19.83
CA LEU A 66 -7.89 -10.86 -20.35
C LEU A 66 -8.70 -10.86 -21.63
N GLU A 67 -8.93 -12.04 -22.25
CA GLU A 67 -9.74 -12.14 -23.45
C GLU A 67 -11.21 -11.88 -23.17
N ASP A 68 -11.83 -11.06 -24.00
CA ASP A 68 -13.29 -10.88 -24.00
C ASP A 68 -13.95 -12.08 -24.67
N THR A 69 -14.11 -13.15 -23.91
CA THR A 69 -14.64 -14.41 -24.41
C THR A 69 -16.10 -14.33 -24.83
N GLY A 70 -16.78 -13.19 -24.63
CA GLY A 70 -18.20 -13.05 -24.89
C GLY A 70 -19.04 -14.08 -24.15
N PHE A 71 -18.50 -14.64 -23.09
CA PHE A 71 -19.28 -15.45 -22.15
C PHE A 71 -20.44 -14.58 -21.69
N SER A 72 -21.64 -14.99 -22.06
CA SER A 72 -22.83 -14.42 -21.41
C SER A 72 -22.62 -14.64 -19.92
N PRO A 73 -22.68 -13.61 -19.09
CA PRO A 73 -22.44 -13.78 -17.68
C PRO A 73 -23.29 -14.94 -17.19
N ASP A 74 -22.68 -15.86 -16.44
CA ASP A 74 -23.43 -16.76 -15.60
C ASP A 74 -24.45 -15.87 -14.86
N PRO A 75 -25.73 -16.27 -14.70
CA PRO A 75 -26.66 -15.52 -13.85
C PRO A 75 -26.03 -15.08 -12.52
N ASP A 76 -25.08 -15.86 -12.01
CA ASP A 76 -24.26 -15.58 -10.84
C ASP A 76 -23.28 -14.38 -11.03
N ASP A 77 -22.75 -14.16 -12.24
CA ASP A 77 -21.87 -13.03 -12.54
C ASP A 77 -22.61 -11.68 -12.45
N ASN A 78 -23.85 -11.62 -12.95
CA ASN A 78 -24.70 -10.42 -12.82
C ASN A 78 -25.07 -10.15 -11.36
N GLU A 79 -25.29 -11.18 -10.55
CA GLU A 79 -25.58 -11.03 -9.12
C GLU A 79 -24.33 -10.50 -8.38
N ARG A 80 -23.14 -10.99 -8.73
CA ARG A 80 -21.87 -10.52 -8.15
C ARG A 80 -21.57 -9.06 -8.49
N VAL A 81 -21.78 -8.64 -9.74
CA VAL A 81 -21.65 -7.24 -10.16
C VAL A 81 -22.64 -6.36 -9.39
N ALA A 82 -23.92 -6.74 -9.34
CA ALA A 82 -24.95 -6.00 -8.62
C ALA A 82 -24.65 -5.89 -7.10
N GLU A 83 -24.06 -6.94 -6.50
CA GLU A 83 -23.64 -6.89 -5.09
C GLU A 83 -22.50 -5.89 -4.88
N VAL A 84 -21.53 -5.79 -5.80
CA VAL A 84 -20.46 -4.81 -5.75
C VAL A 84 -21.01 -3.40 -5.90
N GLU A 85 -21.90 -3.17 -6.86
CA GLU A 85 -22.55 -1.87 -7.06
C GLU A 85 -23.32 -1.42 -5.82
N LYS A 86 -24.04 -2.33 -5.18
CA LYS A 86 -24.75 -2.08 -3.92
C LYS A 86 -23.77 -1.69 -2.79
N LYS A 87 -22.61 -2.34 -2.70
CA LYS A 87 -21.57 -1.97 -1.70
C LYS A 87 -21.00 -0.59 -1.99
N ILE A 88 -20.77 -0.27 -3.26
CA ILE A 88 -20.30 1.08 -3.68
C ILE A 88 -21.35 2.14 -3.31
N ASP A 89 -22.61 1.88 -3.59
CA ASP A 89 -23.71 2.80 -3.25
C ASP A 89 -23.89 2.98 -1.74
N ALA A 90 -23.65 1.93 -0.96
CA ALA A 90 -23.73 1.96 0.50
C ALA A 90 -22.59 2.75 1.17
N ILE A 91 -21.54 3.18 0.44
CA ILE A 91 -20.50 4.05 0.99
C ILE A 91 -21.14 5.35 1.51
N GLY A 92 -22.02 5.95 0.71
CA GLY A 92 -22.71 7.20 1.07
C GLY A 92 -21.75 8.39 1.20
N ASP A 93 -22.06 9.31 2.11
CA ASP A 93 -21.21 10.47 2.38
C ASP A 93 -19.90 10.04 3.07
N VAL A 94 -18.77 10.42 2.47
CA VAL A 94 -17.44 10.08 2.99
C VAL A 94 -17.01 11.12 4.02
N THR A 95 -16.68 10.63 5.20
CA THR A 95 -16.05 11.35 6.31
C THR A 95 -14.76 10.66 6.73
N TYR A 96 -13.84 11.35 7.41
CA TYR A 96 -12.62 10.72 7.91
C TYR A 96 -12.91 9.98 9.22
N THR A 97 -13.53 8.80 9.08
CA THR A 97 -13.90 7.89 10.18
C THR A 97 -13.61 6.44 9.81
N GLU A 98 -13.40 5.59 10.80
CA GLU A 98 -13.24 4.15 10.58
C GLU A 98 -14.46 3.51 9.89
N ALA A 99 -15.66 4.02 10.16
CA ALA A 99 -16.88 3.54 9.52
C ALA A 99 -16.89 3.81 8.01
N SER A 100 -16.50 5.02 7.57
CA SER A 100 -16.34 5.34 6.14
C SER A 100 -15.24 4.50 5.51
N LYS A 101 -14.09 4.36 6.19
CA LYS A 101 -12.99 3.52 5.71
C LYS A 101 -13.43 2.08 5.49
N ALA A 102 -14.10 1.47 6.46
CA ALA A 102 -14.54 0.09 6.38
C ALA A 102 -15.47 -0.15 5.18
N LYS A 103 -16.39 0.79 4.88
CA LYS A 103 -17.27 0.68 3.72
C LYS A 103 -16.50 0.77 2.40
N ILE A 104 -15.56 1.71 2.29
CA ILE A 104 -14.71 1.88 1.11
C ILE A 104 -13.85 0.63 0.89
N ASP A 105 -13.18 0.14 1.93
CA ASP A 105 -12.33 -1.06 1.87
C ASP A 105 -13.16 -2.31 1.47
N ALA A 106 -14.38 -2.45 1.99
CA ALA A 106 -15.27 -3.55 1.66
C ALA A 106 -15.73 -3.49 0.19
N ALA A 107 -16.06 -2.29 -0.33
CA ALA A 107 -16.41 -2.09 -1.72
C ALA A 107 -15.21 -2.36 -2.64
N ARG A 108 -14.02 -1.86 -2.28
CA ARG A 108 -12.76 -2.10 -3.02
C ARG A 108 -12.42 -3.58 -3.08
N LYS A 109 -12.51 -4.27 -1.94
CA LYS A 109 -12.26 -5.71 -1.89
C LYS A 109 -13.23 -6.46 -2.81
N ALA A 110 -14.53 -6.19 -2.71
CA ALA A 110 -15.54 -6.83 -3.53
C ALA A 110 -15.31 -6.58 -5.03
N TYR A 111 -14.94 -5.35 -5.42
CA TYR A 111 -14.57 -5.03 -6.80
C TYR A 111 -13.31 -5.80 -7.27
N ASN A 112 -12.30 -5.92 -6.42
CA ASN A 112 -11.08 -6.65 -6.76
C ASN A 112 -11.29 -8.17 -6.86
N ASP A 113 -12.30 -8.70 -6.18
CA ASP A 113 -12.67 -10.12 -6.23
C ASP A 113 -13.45 -10.49 -7.52
N LEU A 114 -13.90 -9.49 -8.31
CA LEU A 114 -14.49 -9.67 -9.61
C LEU A 114 -13.45 -10.07 -10.67
N THR A 115 -13.88 -10.83 -11.66
CA THR A 115 -13.11 -11.10 -12.89
C THR A 115 -12.91 -9.81 -13.72
N VAL A 116 -11.99 -9.84 -14.68
CA VAL A 116 -11.76 -8.70 -15.58
C VAL A 116 -13.01 -8.36 -16.41
N SER A 117 -13.79 -9.37 -16.81
CA SER A 117 -15.05 -9.15 -17.53
C SER A 117 -16.08 -8.45 -16.65
N GLU A 118 -16.37 -9.01 -15.47
CA GLU A 118 -17.34 -8.46 -14.52
C GLU A 118 -17.01 -7.01 -14.10
N ARG A 119 -15.71 -6.65 -13.96
CA ARG A 119 -15.30 -5.28 -13.61
C ARG A 119 -15.70 -4.24 -14.65
N LYS A 120 -15.80 -4.64 -15.94
CA LYS A 120 -16.25 -3.74 -17.02
C LYS A 120 -17.72 -3.39 -16.91
N ASP A 121 -18.50 -4.26 -16.26
CA ASP A 121 -19.96 -4.14 -16.12
C ASP A 121 -20.36 -3.40 -14.83
N VAL A 122 -19.39 -2.94 -14.01
CA VAL A 122 -19.65 -2.15 -12.79
C VAL A 122 -19.85 -0.68 -13.18
N ASP A 123 -21.10 -0.25 -13.30
CA ASP A 123 -21.46 1.09 -13.80
C ASP A 123 -21.05 2.23 -12.84
N ASN A 124 -21.05 1.97 -11.53
CA ASN A 124 -20.79 3.01 -10.51
C ASN A 124 -19.33 3.00 -10.00
N TYR A 125 -18.39 2.39 -10.71
CA TYR A 125 -16.97 2.30 -10.30
C TYR A 125 -16.33 3.66 -10.02
N GLN A 126 -16.67 4.69 -10.81
CA GLN A 126 -16.16 6.04 -10.58
C GLN A 126 -16.50 6.56 -9.18
N LYS A 127 -17.66 6.20 -8.64
CA LYS A 127 -18.08 6.58 -7.29
C LYS A 127 -17.17 5.99 -6.21
N LEU A 128 -16.66 4.76 -6.42
CA LEU A 128 -15.67 4.15 -5.53
C LEU A 128 -14.34 4.93 -5.57
N LEU A 129 -13.85 5.28 -6.77
CA LEU A 129 -12.63 6.08 -6.92
C LEU A 129 -12.75 7.46 -6.25
N ASP A 130 -13.89 8.12 -6.44
CA ASP A 130 -14.15 9.42 -5.82
C ASP A 130 -14.22 9.32 -4.29
N ALA A 131 -14.81 8.26 -3.77
CA ALA A 131 -14.86 7.99 -2.33
C ALA A 131 -13.47 7.76 -1.73
N GLU A 132 -12.64 6.97 -2.37
CA GLU A 132 -11.24 6.73 -1.97
C GLU A 132 -10.43 8.01 -1.97
N LYS A 133 -10.55 8.79 -3.06
CA LYS A 133 -9.89 10.09 -3.17
C LYS A 133 -10.32 11.03 -2.06
N LYS A 134 -11.64 11.16 -1.84
CA LYS A 134 -12.19 12.04 -0.80
C LYS A 134 -11.72 11.64 0.59
N TYR A 135 -11.69 10.33 0.90
CA TYR A 135 -11.17 9.84 2.18
C TYR A 135 -9.70 10.17 2.35
N SER A 136 -8.88 9.96 1.31
CA SER A 136 -7.46 10.31 1.32
C SER A 136 -7.23 11.81 1.53
N ASP A 137 -8.02 12.66 0.88
CA ASP A 137 -7.89 14.11 1.02
C ASP A 137 -8.29 14.57 2.43
N LEU A 138 -9.36 14.00 3.01
CA LEU A 138 -9.78 14.27 4.39
C LEU A 138 -8.72 13.80 5.40
N LYS A 139 -8.09 12.63 5.16
CA LYS A 139 -6.96 12.16 5.98
C LYS A 139 -5.82 13.18 5.98
N LYS A 140 -5.42 13.66 4.80
CA LYS A 140 -4.35 14.66 4.69
C LYS A 140 -4.69 15.97 5.41
N GLN A 141 -5.95 16.41 5.34
CA GLN A 141 -6.41 17.61 6.06
C GLN A 141 -6.35 17.41 7.58
N ASP A 142 -6.77 16.26 8.10
CA ASP A 142 -6.68 15.94 9.52
C ASP A 142 -5.22 15.86 9.99
N ASP A 143 -4.35 15.19 9.22
CA ASP A 143 -2.92 15.07 9.52
C ASP A 143 -2.26 16.47 9.55
N GLN A 144 -2.58 17.33 8.59
CA GLN A 144 -2.07 18.70 8.55
C GLN A 144 -2.59 19.54 9.74
N ALA A 145 -3.88 19.43 10.07
CA ALA A 145 -4.46 20.16 11.19
C ALA A 145 -3.82 19.76 12.53
N LYS A 146 -3.57 18.47 12.74
CA LYS A 146 -2.87 17.97 13.95
C LYS A 146 -1.43 18.48 14.02
N ALA A 147 -0.70 18.43 12.91
CA ALA A 147 0.66 18.97 12.84
C ALA A 147 0.69 20.48 13.07
N ASP A 148 -0.27 21.24 12.52
CA ASP A 148 -0.36 22.69 12.70
C ASP A 148 -0.68 23.06 14.15
N ALA A 149 -1.51 22.28 14.83
CA ALA A 149 -1.77 22.47 16.26
C ALA A 149 -0.48 22.30 17.09
N VAL A 150 0.33 21.28 16.79
CA VAL A 150 1.63 21.08 17.45
C VAL A 150 2.62 22.18 17.11
N LYS A 151 2.68 22.62 15.85
CA LYS A 151 3.53 23.76 15.44
C LYS A 151 3.20 25.03 16.23
N LYS A 152 1.91 25.27 16.44
CA LYS A 152 1.45 26.42 17.24
C LYS A 152 1.91 26.31 18.70
N LEU A 153 1.76 25.14 19.34
CA LEU A 153 2.26 24.91 20.71
C LEU A 153 3.77 25.19 20.80
N ILE A 154 4.55 24.71 19.83
CA ILE A 154 5.99 24.94 19.77
C ILE A 154 6.31 26.43 19.62
N ASP A 155 5.58 27.16 18.78
CA ASP A 155 5.83 28.61 18.58
C ASP A 155 5.43 29.44 19.81
N GLU A 156 4.46 29.00 20.60
CA GLU A 156 3.92 29.69 21.77
C GLU A 156 4.61 29.28 23.10
N MET A 157 5.42 28.20 23.10
CA MET A 157 5.99 27.66 24.34
C MET A 157 7.02 28.59 25.00
N GLY A 158 7.81 29.34 24.22
CA GLY A 158 8.90 30.16 24.72
C GLY A 158 9.87 29.34 25.60
N ASN A 159 10.20 29.89 26.77
CA ASN A 159 11.02 29.21 27.79
C ASN A 159 10.19 28.63 28.95
N ASP A 160 8.88 28.62 28.81
CA ASP A 160 7.96 28.08 29.83
C ASP A 160 8.05 26.56 29.88
N GLN A 161 8.39 26.03 31.06
CA GLN A 161 8.63 24.59 31.25
C GLN A 161 7.40 23.73 30.99
N ASP A 162 6.22 24.19 31.42
CA ASP A 162 4.99 23.41 31.31
C ASP A 162 4.50 23.41 29.85
N LYS A 163 4.66 24.53 29.16
CA LYS A 163 4.38 24.63 27.71
C LYS A 163 5.34 23.79 26.87
N ILE A 164 6.64 23.72 27.22
CA ILE A 164 7.59 22.83 26.55
C ILE A 164 7.19 21.36 26.70
N LYS A 165 6.76 20.95 27.92
CA LYS A 165 6.26 19.58 28.15
C LYS A 165 4.97 19.30 27.39
N GLU A 166 4.05 20.27 27.35
CA GLU A 166 2.80 20.16 26.57
C GLU A 166 3.10 20.00 25.08
N ALA A 167 3.98 20.82 24.52
CA ALA A 167 4.39 20.71 23.13
C ALA A 167 5.06 19.36 22.82
N ARG A 168 5.93 18.87 23.74
CA ARG A 168 6.56 17.54 23.62
C ARG A 168 5.51 16.44 23.60
N LYS A 169 4.61 16.44 24.56
CA LYS A 169 3.54 15.44 24.61
C LYS A 169 2.70 15.45 23.34
N ALA A 170 2.27 16.63 22.91
CA ALA A 170 1.48 16.76 21.70
C ALA A 170 2.24 16.28 20.43
N TYR A 171 3.56 16.51 20.36
CA TYR A 171 4.40 15.99 19.29
C TYR A 171 4.53 14.47 19.34
N ASP A 172 4.73 13.89 20.54
CA ASP A 172 4.90 12.44 20.71
C ASP A 172 3.61 11.68 20.38
N ASP A 173 2.45 12.26 20.63
CA ASP A 173 1.13 11.72 20.29
C ASP A 173 0.84 11.70 18.78
N LEU A 174 1.64 12.39 17.94
CA LEU A 174 1.51 12.37 16.49
C LEU A 174 1.98 11.05 15.88
N THR A 175 1.31 10.64 14.80
CA THR A 175 1.80 9.54 13.94
C THR A 175 3.10 9.93 13.25
N LYS A 176 3.84 8.95 12.74
CA LYS A 176 5.09 9.16 11.99
C LYS A 176 4.91 10.12 10.81
N ASP A 177 3.81 10.01 10.06
CA ASP A 177 3.53 10.88 8.93
C ASP A 177 3.18 12.30 9.37
N GLN A 178 2.42 12.47 10.47
CA GLN A 178 2.11 13.77 11.03
C GLN A 178 3.36 14.48 11.58
N LYS A 179 4.27 13.75 12.21
CA LYS A 179 5.56 14.28 12.68
C LYS A 179 6.39 14.91 11.56
N LYS A 180 6.38 14.33 10.36
CA LYS A 180 7.06 14.88 9.17
C LYS A 180 6.52 16.25 8.74
N LEU A 181 5.28 16.58 9.11
CA LEU A 181 4.66 17.87 8.81
C LEU A 181 4.98 18.97 9.83
N VAL A 182 5.62 18.63 10.97
CA VAL A 182 6.01 19.59 12.00
C VAL A 182 7.36 20.21 11.68
N THR A 183 7.35 21.29 10.93
CA THR A 183 8.56 21.94 10.37
C THR A 183 9.39 22.72 11.39
N ASN A 184 8.86 23.03 12.57
CA ASN A 184 9.54 23.80 13.62
C ASN A 184 9.96 22.92 14.82
N TYR A 185 10.07 21.60 14.63
CA TYR A 185 10.46 20.63 15.68
C TYR A 185 11.80 20.97 16.32
N ASN A 186 12.75 21.51 15.54
CA ASN A 186 14.06 21.95 16.03
C ASN A 186 13.98 23.02 17.13
N LYS A 187 12.93 23.85 17.16
CA LYS A 187 12.73 24.81 18.25
C LYS A 187 12.41 24.09 19.58
N LEU A 188 11.59 23.04 19.52
CA LEU A 188 11.25 22.22 20.69
C LEU A 188 12.49 21.52 21.24
N THR A 189 13.26 20.83 20.41
CA THR A 189 14.47 20.13 20.84
C THR A 189 15.53 21.09 21.37
N ALA A 190 15.67 22.29 20.78
CA ALA A 190 16.57 23.31 21.29
C ALA A 190 16.18 23.84 22.68
N ALA A 191 14.88 24.08 22.92
CA ALA A 191 14.39 24.52 24.22
C ALA A 191 14.59 23.45 25.30
N GLU A 192 14.32 22.20 24.95
CA GLU A 192 14.56 21.05 25.86
C GLU A 192 16.04 20.87 26.19
N TYR A 193 16.91 20.97 25.17
CA TYR A 193 18.36 20.90 25.36
C TYR A 193 18.89 22.02 26.27
N GLN A 194 18.48 23.25 26.04
CA GLN A 194 18.91 24.40 26.86
C GLN A 194 18.51 24.20 28.31
N ARG A 195 17.28 23.75 28.54
CA ARG A 195 16.78 23.47 29.89
C ARG A 195 17.55 22.31 30.53
N ALA A 196 17.67 21.17 29.83
CA ALA A 196 18.43 20.01 30.32
C ALA A 196 19.86 20.39 30.65
N SER A 197 20.52 21.16 29.79
CA SER A 197 21.90 21.62 29.99
C SER A 197 22.09 22.50 31.21
N SER A 198 21.05 23.26 31.63
CA SER A 198 21.11 24.11 32.82
C SER A 198 20.95 23.35 34.13
N THR A 199 20.27 22.17 34.11
CA THR A 199 19.92 21.41 35.31
C THR A 199 20.66 20.09 35.45
N ALA A 200 21.26 19.58 34.35
CA ALA A 200 21.92 18.28 34.30
C ALA A 200 23.14 18.19 35.22
N THR A 201 23.21 17.09 35.95
CA THR A 201 24.38 16.67 36.72
C THR A 201 25.50 16.13 35.79
N SER A 202 26.70 15.95 36.33
CA SER A 202 27.78 15.27 35.60
C SER A 202 27.41 13.83 35.22
N SER A 203 26.62 13.16 36.07
CA SER A 203 26.10 11.81 35.77
C SER A 203 25.11 11.82 34.62
N ASP A 204 24.21 12.81 34.55
CA ASP A 204 23.25 12.92 33.46
C ASP A 204 23.95 13.14 32.11
N ARG A 205 24.94 14.05 32.10
CA ARG A 205 25.76 14.30 30.89
C ARG A 205 26.49 13.05 30.45
N LYS A 206 27.05 12.27 31.39
CA LYS A 206 27.75 11.03 31.08
C LYS A 206 26.78 10.00 30.47
N SER A 207 25.63 9.77 31.07
CA SER A 207 24.63 8.82 30.56
C SER A 207 24.14 9.19 29.17
N ALA A 208 23.91 10.49 28.92
CA ALA A 208 23.55 10.97 27.59
C ALA A 208 24.69 10.75 26.58
N GLN A 209 25.95 11.07 26.96
CA GLN A 209 27.12 10.88 26.09
C GLN A 209 27.32 9.39 25.74
N ASP A 210 27.23 8.50 26.71
CA ASP A 210 27.35 7.06 26.47
C ASP A 210 26.29 6.57 25.44
N THR A 211 25.08 7.15 25.47
CA THR A 211 24.03 6.85 24.48
C THR A 211 24.30 7.47 23.10
N ILE A 212 24.78 8.72 23.06
CA ILE A 212 25.23 9.39 21.81
C ILE A 212 26.28 8.53 21.12
N ASP A 213 27.24 8.02 21.87
CA ASP A 213 28.32 7.20 21.33
C ASP A 213 27.81 5.86 20.77
N LEU A 214 26.82 5.24 21.42
CA LEU A 214 26.16 4.03 20.90
C LEU A 214 25.41 4.29 19.60
N ILE A 215 24.69 5.41 19.50
CA ILE A 215 23.98 5.79 18.28
C ILE A 215 25.00 6.05 17.15
N ALA A 216 26.08 6.77 17.43
CA ALA A 216 27.13 7.05 16.45
C ALA A 216 27.80 5.77 15.90
N GLN A 217 27.90 4.72 16.71
CA GLN A 217 28.44 3.40 16.28
C GLN A 217 27.57 2.66 15.25
N ILE A 218 26.30 3.05 15.06
CA ILE A 218 25.45 2.50 14.01
C ILE A 218 26.04 2.87 12.63
N GLY A 219 26.56 4.09 12.50
CA GLY A 219 27.13 4.63 11.26
C GLY A 219 26.05 5.15 10.30
N ASP A 220 26.51 5.68 9.14
CA ASP A 220 25.63 6.29 8.14
C ASP A 220 24.95 5.28 7.22
N LYS A 221 25.39 4.03 7.21
CA LYS A 221 24.85 2.96 6.36
C LYS A 221 24.32 1.83 7.21
N VAL A 222 23.02 1.60 7.11
CA VAL A 222 22.36 0.47 7.73
C VAL A 222 22.47 -0.76 6.83
N SER A 223 22.79 -1.89 7.42
CA SER A 223 22.91 -3.20 6.76
C SER A 223 22.34 -4.29 7.67
N ASP A 224 22.22 -5.51 7.17
CA ASP A 224 21.72 -6.68 7.93
C ASP A 224 22.50 -6.93 9.24
N THR A 225 23.73 -6.42 9.36
CA THR A 225 24.55 -6.55 10.57
C THR A 225 24.36 -5.39 11.55
N SER A 226 23.56 -4.37 11.22
CA SER A 226 23.35 -3.19 12.07
C SER A 226 22.38 -3.41 13.21
N GLY A 227 21.54 -4.47 13.16
CA GLY A 227 20.45 -4.71 14.11
C GLY A 227 20.89 -4.70 15.56
N ALA A 228 21.99 -5.41 15.89
CA ALA A 228 22.49 -5.46 17.28
C ALA A 228 22.92 -4.07 17.83
N LYS A 229 23.47 -3.20 16.98
CA LYS A 229 23.87 -1.85 17.36
C LYS A 229 22.66 -0.94 17.55
N ILE A 230 21.67 -1.06 16.66
CA ILE A 230 20.39 -0.34 16.74
C ILE A 230 19.67 -0.72 18.03
N ASP A 231 19.54 -2.01 18.32
CA ASP A 231 18.93 -2.52 19.54
C ASP A 231 19.65 -2.04 20.82
N ALA A 232 20.99 -2.03 20.81
CA ALA A 232 21.77 -1.55 21.95
C ALA A 232 21.56 -0.04 22.19
N ALA A 233 21.59 0.77 21.12
CA ALA A 233 21.34 2.19 21.20
C ALA A 233 19.90 2.50 21.67
N ARG A 234 18.90 1.80 21.13
CA ARG A 234 17.49 1.92 21.57
C ARG A 234 17.33 1.60 23.04
N LYS A 235 17.85 0.47 23.51
CA LYS A 235 17.80 0.07 24.91
C LYS A 235 18.49 1.05 25.85
N ALA A 236 19.59 1.65 25.39
CA ALA A 236 20.27 2.70 26.16
C ALA A 236 19.42 3.96 26.27
N TYR A 237 18.89 4.42 25.13
CA TYR A 237 18.03 5.62 25.06
C TYR A 237 16.75 5.48 25.90
N ASP A 238 16.09 4.34 25.86
CA ASP A 238 14.84 4.12 26.58
C ASP A 238 14.99 4.14 28.11
N LYS A 239 16.20 3.86 28.61
CA LYS A 239 16.53 3.93 30.05
C LYS A 239 16.84 5.34 30.54
N LEU A 240 17.04 6.29 29.65
CA LEU A 240 17.35 7.67 30.01
C LEU A 240 16.14 8.36 30.63
N SER A 241 16.40 9.24 31.62
CA SER A 241 15.41 10.22 32.09
C SER A 241 15.14 11.28 31.01
N ASP A 242 14.05 12.03 31.15
CA ASP A 242 13.70 13.11 30.20
C ASP A 242 14.85 14.15 30.05
N THR A 243 15.51 14.50 31.18
CA THR A 243 16.67 15.41 31.17
C THR A 243 17.82 14.81 30.37
N GLN A 244 18.11 13.52 30.54
CA GLN A 244 19.17 12.83 29.81
C GLN A 244 18.83 12.68 28.32
N LYS A 245 17.58 12.33 27.98
CA LYS A 245 17.09 12.23 26.60
C LYS A 245 17.22 13.56 25.86
N ALA A 246 16.87 14.68 26.51
CA ALA A 246 16.99 16.00 25.93
C ALA A 246 18.46 16.42 25.63
N LEU A 247 19.45 15.77 26.25
CA LEU A 247 20.87 15.97 25.96
C LEU A 247 21.39 15.12 24.78
N VAL A 248 20.63 14.13 24.31
CA VAL A 248 21.01 13.27 23.16
C VAL A 248 20.70 14.00 21.88
N ASN A 249 21.73 14.53 21.22
CA ASN A 249 21.60 15.39 20.05
C ASN A 249 21.59 14.65 18.70
N ASN A 250 21.77 13.34 18.71
CA ASN A 250 21.76 12.50 17.51
C ASN A 250 20.63 11.45 17.51
N TYR A 251 19.55 11.70 18.23
CA TYR A 251 18.42 10.78 18.32
C TYR A 251 17.75 10.50 16.96
N GLU A 252 17.69 11.53 16.09
CA GLU A 252 17.16 11.38 14.73
C GLU A 252 17.95 10.34 13.90
N GLN A 253 19.26 10.18 14.17
CA GLN A 253 20.07 9.14 13.53
C GLN A 253 19.62 7.74 13.95
N LEU A 254 19.22 7.55 15.23
CA LEU A 254 18.67 6.29 15.71
C LEU A 254 17.32 5.96 15.03
N GLU A 255 16.41 6.94 14.98
CA GLU A 255 15.10 6.76 14.32
C GLU A 255 15.26 6.44 12.81
N ALA A 256 16.16 7.15 12.13
CA ALA A 256 16.45 6.88 10.71
C ALA A 256 17.06 5.49 10.50
N ALA A 257 17.92 5.05 11.42
CA ALA A 257 18.52 3.72 11.34
C ALA A 257 17.50 2.60 11.58
N GLU A 258 16.57 2.77 12.51
CA GLU A 258 15.47 1.85 12.76
C GLU A 258 14.53 1.76 11.55
N GLU A 259 14.23 2.89 10.93
CA GLU A 259 13.41 2.92 9.72
C GLU A 259 14.05 2.21 8.54
N ALA A 260 15.36 2.37 8.38
CA ALA A 260 16.11 1.74 7.30
C ALA A 260 16.34 0.23 7.52
N TYR A 261 16.26 -0.23 8.78
CA TYR A 261 16.46 -1.63 9.15
C TYR A 261 15.17 -2.45 9.11
N ALA A 262 13.99 -1.83 9.27
CA ALA A 262 12.65 -2.47 9.33
C ALA A 262 12.22 -3.02 7.97
#